data_c80d9f49c7e17be01597696bd6bd283b
#
_entry.id   c80d9f49c7e17be01597696bd6bd283b
#
_cell.length_a   1.000
_cell.length_b   1.000
_cell.length_c   1.000
_cell.angle_alpha   90.00
_cell.angle_beta   90.00
_cell.angle_gamma   90.00
#
_symmetry.space_group_name_H-M   'P 1'
#
loop_
_entity.id
_entity.type
_entity.pdbx_description
1 polymer ?
#
loop_
_entity_poly.entity_id
_entity_poly.type
_entity_poly.pdbx_seq_one_letter_code
_entity_poly.pdbx_strand_id
1 'polypeptide(L)'
;MFYVTKSYLHFSRSKIKSGTSEAKVRGMSVFANFIRTPPENNSNDECSRDLFEKLYGPSTMNMMTDLAKQPFGDISAAAFDILMSASYHSWSLQMMLNVGGFFEHLLDRSTTNDKDGKDRKYGLISSICAQEEVNNLIPGELLKQLRTYVQQGAFYKEATVEVAVADQ
;
A
#
# COMPACT_ATOMS: atom_id res chain seq x y z
N MET A 1 3.73 27.46 -7.25
CA MET A 1 3.46 26.11 -6.77
C MET A 1 4.48 25.06 -7.30
N PHE A 2 4.84 25.04 -8.57
CA PHE A 2 5.77 24.06 -9.18
C PHE A 2 7.19 23.99 -8.59
N TYR A 3 7.77 25.06 -8.11
CA TYR A 3 9.13 25.06 -7.56
C TYR A 3 9.22 24.36 -6.19
N VAL A 4 8.21 24.50 -5.35
CA VAL A 4 8.12 23.86 -4.03
C VAL A 4 8.04 22.35 -4.21
N THR A 5 7.22 21.88 -5.14
CA THR A 5 7.01 20.46 -5.45
C THR A 5 8.29 19.75 -5.90
N LYS A 6 9.09 20.39 -6.80
CA LYS A 6 10.37 19.83 -7.26
C LYS A 6 11.39 19.69 -6.13
N SER A 7 11.46 20.66 -5.22
CA SER A 7 12.37 20.63 -4.07
C SER A 7 12.03 19.51 -3.10
N TYR A 8 10.75 19.32 -2.77
CA TYR A 8 10.30 18.23 -1.90
C TYR A 8 10.50 16.84 -2.52
N LEU A 9 10.24 16.69 -3.82
CA LEU A 9 10.46 15.44 -4.53
C LEU A 9 11.95 15.08 -4.54
N HIS A 10 12.82 16.05 -4.85
CA HIS A 10 14.27 15.85 -4.84
C HIS A 10 14.78 15.47 -3.43
N PHE A 11 14.28 16.13 -2.40
CA PHE A 11 14.60 15.82 -1.00
C PHE A 11 14.17 14.40 -0.65
N SER A 12 12.90 14.05 -0.86
CA SER A 12 12.36 12.72 -0.57
C SER A 12 13.13 11.64 -1.32
N ARG A 13 13.33 11.80 -2.63
CA ARG A 13 14.10 10.86 -3.47
C ARG A 13 15.52 10.64 -2.95
N SER A 14 16.23 11.71 -2.60
CA SER A 14 17.59 11.62 -2.07
C SER A 14 17.62 10.86 -0.74
N LYS A 15 16.72 11.17 0.19
CA LYS A 15 16.65 10.53 1.50
C LYS A 15 16.24 9.07 1.42
N ILE A 16 15.28 8.73 0.57
CA ILE A 16 14.82 7.35 0.39
C ILE A 16 15.92 6.50 -0.27
N LYS A 17 16.68 7.04 -1.23
CA LYS A 17 17.75 6.29 -1.93
C LYS A 17 18.97 6.03 -1.08
N SER A 18 19.50 7.06 -0.42
CA SER A 18 20.84 7.02 0.19
C SER A 18 20.88 7.45 1.65
N GLY A 19 19.72 7.70 2.27
CA GLY A 19 19.64 8.10 3.69
C GLY A 19 19.83 6.93 4.66
N THR A 20 20.08 7.26 5.93
CA THR A 20 19.93 6.34 7.06
C THR A 20 18.48 5.82 7.12
N SER A 21 18.21 4.75 7.87
CA SER A 21 16.85 4.22 8.02
C SER A 21 15.86 5.28 8.47
N GLU A 22 16.23 6.10 9.44
CA GLU A 22 15.39 7.22 9.91
C GLU A 22 15.15 8.28 8.82
N ALA A 23 16.18 8.64 8.06
CA ALA A 23 16.04 9.59 6.96
C ALA A 23 15.18 9.05 5.81
N LYS A 24 15.24 7.73 5.56
CA LYS A 24 14.36 7.04 4.60
C LYS A 24 12.91 7.12 5.04
N VAL A 25 12.62 6.74 6.29
CA VAL A 25 11.26 6.80 6.84
C VAL A 25 10.70 8.22 6.77
N ARG A 26 11.47 9.23 7.19
CA ARG A 26 11.04 10.64 7.08
C ARG A 26 10.77 11.06 5.64
N GLY A 27 11.65 10.68 4.70
CA GLY A 27 11.46 10.97 3.28
C GLY A 27 10.21 10.31 2.72
N MET A 28 9.93 9.07 3.11
CA MET A 28 8.74 8.32 2.71
C MET A 28 7.46 8.94 3.31
N SER A 29 7.48 9.33 4.58
CA SER A 29 6.34 9.97 5.24
C SER A 29 5.99 11.33 4.61
N VAL A 30 7.00 12.15 4.28
CA VAL A 30 6.78 13.41 3.54
C VAL A 30 6.16 13.12 2.17
N PHE A 31 6.67 12.13 1.47
CA PHE A 31 6.15 11.76 0.15
C PHE A 31 4.72 11.20 0.21
N ALA A 32 4.41 10.34 1.19
CA ALA A 32 3.06 9.82 1.43
C ALA A 32 2.04 10.95 1.66
N ASN A 33 2.40 11.91 2.52
CA ASN A 33 1.54 13.07 2.77
C ASN A 33 1.32 13.93 1.52
N PHE A 34 2.33 14.02 0.66
CA PHE A 34 2.26 14.80 -0.55
C PHE A 34 1.31 14.21 -1.60
N ILE A 35 1.30 12.87 -1.75
CA ILE A 35 0.41 12.18 -2.69
C ILE A 35 -0.97 11.85 -2.11
N ARG A 36 -1.18 12.00 -0.80
CA ARG A 36 -2.45 11.67 -0.13
C ARG A 36 -3.63 12.55 -0.56
N THR A 37 -3.37 13.74 -1.08
CA THR A 37 -4.45 14.67 -1.44
C THR A 37 -5.32 14.05 -2.53
N PRO A 38 -6.61 13.77 -2.25
CA PRO A 38 -7.50 13.24 -3.26
C PRO A 38 -7.57 14.19 -4.47
N PRO A 39 -7.68 13.67 -5.68
CA PRO A 39 -7.82 14.50 -6.84
C PRO A 39 -9.17 15.25 -6.80
N GLU A 40 -9.13 16.56 -6.69
CA GLU A 40 -10.34 17.40 -6.85
C GLU A 40 -10.77 17.45 -8.33
N ASN A 41 -9.84 17.08 -9.22
CA ASN A 41 -10.05 17.02 -10.68
C ASN A 41 -8.98 16.10 -11.33
N ASN A 42 -9.22 15.69 -12.57
CA ASN A 42 -8.33 14.80 -13.34
C ASN A 42 -6.89 15.32 -13.47
N SER A 43 -6.69 16.64 -13.48
CA SER A 43 -5.35 17.24 -13.59
C SER A 43 -4.48 17.00 -12.35
N ASN A 44 -5.10 16.87 -11.17
CA ASN A 44 -4.38 16.53 -9.95
C ASN A 44 -3.99 15.05 -9.93
N ASP A 45 -4.80 14.19 -10.51
CA ASP A 45 -4.55 12.74 -10.57
C ASP A 45 -3.33 12.43 -11.48
N GLU A 46 -3.24 13.05 -12.65
CA GLU A 46 -2.06 12.95 -13.52
C GLU A 46 -0.79 13.51 -12.86
N CYS A 47 -0.90 14.63 -12.14
CA CYS A 47 0.23 15.23 -11.43
C CYS A 47 0.73 14.31 -10.32
N SER A 48 -0.15 13.67 -9.55
CA SER A 48 0.21 12.74 -8.48
C SER A 48 0.89 11.49 -9.03
N ARG A 49 0.41 10.96 -10.15
CA ARG A 49 1.04 9.86 -10.87
C ARG A 49 2.45 10.20 -11.34
N ASP A 50 2.61 11.33 -12.01
CA ASP A 50 3.91 11.81 -12.52
C ASP A 50 4.92 11.97 -11.36
N LEU A 51 4.48 12.49 -10.21
CA LEU A 51 5.30 12.60 -9.01
C LEU A 51 5.68 11.24 -8.44
N PHE A 52 4.74 10.30 -8.39
CA PHE A 52 4.99 8.95 -7.92
C PHE A 52 6.01 8.23 -8.80
N GLU A 53 5.84 8.27 -10.12
CA GLU A 53 6.76 7.67 -11.07
C GLU A 53 8.16 8.34 -11.05
N LYS A 54 8.25 9.63 -10.77
CA LYS A 54 9.54 10.34 -10.65
C LYS A 54 10.36 9.94 -9.43
N LEU A 55 9.78 9.25 -8.45
CA LEU A 55 10.52 8.84 -7.26
C LEU A 55 11.62 7.82 -7.61
N TYR A 56 11.28 6.76 -8.35
CA TYR A 56 12.21 5.70 -8.80
C TYR A 56 11.99 5.26 -10.25
N GLY A 57 11.29 6.05 -11.05
CA GLY A 57 10.90 5.68 -12.40
C GLY A 57 9.73 4.70 -12.42
N PRO A 58 9.57 3.92 -13.51
CA PRO A 58 8.49 2.95 -13.68
C PRO A 58 8.46 1.86 -12.60
N SER A 59 9.58 1.63 -11.90
CA SER A 59 9.71 0.62 -10.85
C SER A 59 9.28 1.09 -9.46
N THR A 60 8.75 2.32 -9.32
CA THR A 60 8.38 2.86 -7.99
C THR A 60 7.38 1.98 -7.28
N MET A 61 6.34 1.50 -7.97
CA MET A 61 5.32 0.62 -7.37
C MET A 61 5.95 -0.70 -6.88
N ASN A 62 6.73 -1.36 -7.72
CA ASN A 62 7.42 -2.60 -7.33
C ASN A 62 8.31 -2.39 -6.10
N MET A 63 9.08 -1.29 -6.09
CA MET A 63 9.93 -0.98 -4.95
C MET A 63 9.14 -0.74 -3.66
N MET A 64 8.04 -0.01 -3.71
CA MET A 64 7.20 0.23 -2.54
C MET A 64 6.55 -1.06 -2.04
N THR A 65 6.08 -1.92 -2.94
CA THR A 65 5.52 -3.23 -2.58
C THR A 65 6.58 -4.17 -2.01
N ASP A 66 7.80 -4.16 -2.52
CA ASP A 66 8.92 -4.95 -1.98
C ASP A 66 9.33 -4.48 -0.58
N LEU A 67 9.34 -3.17 -0.34
CA LEU A 67 9.59 -2.62 0.99
C LEU A 67 8.46 -2.97 1.97
N ALA A 68 7.21 -2.96 1.53
CA ALA A 68 6.06 -3.34 2.34
C ALA A 68 6.06 -4.85 2.71
N LYS A 69 6.64 -5.70 1.86
CA LYS A 69 6.80 -7.15 2.10
C LYS A 69 7.93 -7.51 3.06
N GLN A 70 8.81 -6.57 3.41
CA GLN A 70 9.91 -6.85 4.36
C GLN A 70 9.37 -7.16 5.76
N PRO A 71 10.15 -7.87 6.59
CA PRO A 71 9.81 -8.07 7.98
C PRO A 71 9.47 -6.73 8.63
N PHE A 72 8.38 -6.70 9.39
CA PHE A 72 7.77 -5.47 9.86
C PHE A 72 8.78 -4.57 10.59
N GLY A 73 8.78 -3.30 10.25
CA GLY A 73 9.65 -2.26 10.81
C GLY A 73 9.27 -0.90 10.24
N ASP A 74 9.93 0.15 10.68
CA ASP A 74 9.59 1.54 10.30
C ASP A 74 9.59 1.77 8.79
N ILE A 75 10.49 1.11 8.05
CA ILE A 75 10.57 1.25 6.59
C ILE A 75 9.36 0.58 5.91
N SER A 76 9.01 -0.64 6.35
CA SER A 76 7.82 -1.33 5.83
C SER A 76 6.54 -0.54 6.16
N ALA A 77 6.44 -0.03 7.38
CA ALA A 77 5.34 0.84 7.79
C ALA A 77 5.20 2.07 6.89
N ALA A 78 6.31 2.76 6.63
CA ALA A 78 6.32 3.94 5.76
C ALA A 78 6.00 3.59 4.30
N ALA A 79 6.37 2.38 3.82
CA ALA A 79 5.97 1.90 2.50
C ALA A 79 4.46 1.66 2.42
N PHE A 80 3.84 1.06 3.44
CA PHE A 80 2.39 0.94 3.53
C PHE A 80 1.70 2.31 3.52
N ASP A 81 2.25 3.32 4.20
CA ASP A 81 1.68 4.67 4.19
C ASP A 81 1.70 5.31 2.80
N ILE A 82 2.76 5.07 2.00
CA ILE A 82 2.82 5.49 0.60
C ILE A 82 1.80 4.75 -0.25
N LEU A 83 1.71 3.41 -0.13
CA LEU A 83 0.77 2.59 -0.89
C LEU A 83 -0.68 2.98 -0.57
N MET A 84 -0.99 3.23 0.71
CA MET A 84 -2.30 3.69 1.15
C MET A 84 -2.61 5.08 0.60
N SER A 85 -1.64 6.00 0.61
CA SER A 85 -1.81 7.33 0.01
C SER A 85 -2.01 7.26 -1.50
N ALA A 86 -1.29 6.37 -2.18
CA ALA A 86 -1.46 6.12 -3.62
C ALA A 86 -2.83 5.49 -3.93
N SER A 87 -3.35 4.64 -3.04
CA SER A 87 -4.63 3.95 -3.27
C SER A 87 -5.85 4.87 -3.35
N TYR A 88 -5.74 6.14 -3.02
CA TYR A 88 -6.78 7.14 -3.28
C TYR A 88 -6.89 7.55 -4.76
N HIS A 89 -5.95 7.11 -5.61
CA HIS A 89 -5.88 7.46 -7.03
C HIS A 89 -6.13 6.24 -7.91
N SER A 90 -6.96 6.36 -8.93
CA SER A 90 -7.35 5.26 -9.81
C SER A 90 -6.15 4.64 -10.56
N TRP A 91 -5.17 5.46 -10.98
CA TRP A 91 -3.95 5.00 -11.64
C TRP A 91 -3.15 3.99 -10.81
N SER A 92 -3.19 4.11 -9.48
CA SER A 92 -2.40 3.26 -8.59
C SER A 92 -2.91 1.82 -8.55
N LEU A 93 -4.22 1.61 -8.68
CA LEU A 93 -4.82 0.27 -8.67
C LEU A 93 -4.32 -0.57 -9.83
N GLN A 94 -4.24 0.01 -11.03
CA GLN A 94 -3.67 -0.69 -12.19
C GLN A 94 -2.19 -1.02 -11.99
N MET A 95 -1.42 -0.08 -11.41
CA MET A 95 -0.03 -0.35 -11.08
C MET A 95 0.12 -1.46 -10.06
N MET A 96 -0.71 -1.49 -9.00
CA MET A 96 -0.70 -2.54 -7.98
C MET A 96 -1.06 -3.91 -8.57
N LEU A 97 -2.04 -3.99 -9.47
CA LEU A 97 -2.43 -5.21 -10.16
C LEU A 97 -1.31 -5.81 -11.02
N ASN A 98 -0.44 -4.97 -11.56
CA ASN A 98 0.70 -5.40 -12.36
C ASN A 98 1.89 -5.90 -11.52
N VAL A 99 1.85 -5.76 -10.18
CA VAL A 99 2.89 -6.30 -9.30
C VAL A 99 2.54 -7.73 -8.90
N GLY A 100 3.28 -8.68 -9.44
CA GLY A 100 3.06 -10.11 -9.14
C GLY A 100 3.17 -10.43 -7.65
N GLY A 101 2.22 -11.20 -7.13
CA GLY A 101 2.21 -11.67 -5.74
C GLY A 101 1.93 -10.58 -4.69
N PHE A 102 1.52 -9.38 -5.11
CA PHE A 102 1.24 -8.31 -4.14
C PHE A 102 -0.09 -8.50 -3.42
N PHE A 103 -1.14 -8.78 -4.16
CA PHE A 103 -2.46 -9.02 -3.56
C PHE A 103 -2.53 -10.32 -2.77
N GLU A 104 -1.82 -11.35 -3.20
CA GLU A 104 -1.66 -12.59 -2.45
C GLU A 104 -0.99 -12.32 -1.10
N HIS A 105 0.08 -11.51 -1.09
CA HIS A 105 0.73 -11.09 0.15
C HIS A 105 -0.20 -10.25 1.04
N LEU A 106 -1.01 -9.37 0.48
CA LEU A 106 -1.98 -8.57 1.26
C LEU A 106 -3.06 -9.45 1.89
N LEU A 107 -3.56 -10.44 1.16
CA LEU A 107 -4.62 -11.33 1.61
C LEU A 107 -4.12 -12.40 2.60
N ASP A 108 -2.84 -12.77 2.53
CA ASP A 108 -2.24 -13.73 3.45
C ASP A 108 -2.07 -13.13 4.85
N ARG A 109 -2.89 -13.58 5.78
CA ARG A 109 -2.91 -13.11 7.18
C ARG A 109 -1.71 -13.58 8.00
N SER A 110 -0.98 -14.57 7.51
CA SER A 110 0.19 -15.14 8.19
C SER A 110 1.45 -14.29 8.03
N THR A 111 1.50 -13.42 7.01
CA THR A 111 2.70 -12.62 6.68
C THR A 111 2.97 -11.49 7.67
N THR A 112 2.03 -11.20 8.59
CA THR A 112 2.16 -10.12 9.57
C THR A 112 1.56 -10.57 10.90
N ASN A 113 2.36 -10.64 11.95
CA ASN A 113 1.92 -11.10 13.28
C ASN A 113 1.67 -9.97 14.27
N ASP A 114 2.33 -8.82 14.10
CA ASP A 114 2.16 -7.67 14.97
C ASP A 114 0.88 -6.87 14.64
N LYS A 115 0.43 -6.10 15.64
CA LYS A 115 -0.82 -5.32 15.54
C LYS A 115 -0.74 -4.25 14.46
N ASP A 116 0.34 -3.49 14.45
CA ASP A 116 0.47 -2.33 13.56
C ASP A 116 0.51 -2.76 12.09
N GLY A 117 1.18 -3.89 11.79
CA GLY A 117 1.19 -4.44 10.45
C GLY A 117 -0.16 -4.93 9.97
N LYS A 118 -0.94 -5.58 10.87
CA LYS A 118 -2.32 -6.00 10.55
C LYS A 118 -3.22 -4.80 10.28
N ASP A 119 -3.12 -3.76 11.09
CA ASP A 119 -3.90 -2.53 10.94
C ASP A 119 -3.55 -1.82 9.61
N ARG A 120 -2.27 -1.76 9.22
CA ARG A 120 -1.83 -1.15 7.96
C ARG A 120 -2.29 -1.94 6.74
N LYS A 121 -2.17 -3.28 6.76
CA LYS A 121 -2.72 -4.14 5.69
C LYS A 121 -4.22 -3.94 5.54
N TYR A 122 -4.93 -3.97 6.66
CA TYR A 122 -6.37 -3.75 6.66
C TYR A 122 -6.73 -2.35 6.12
N GLY A 123 -6.02 -1.32 6.56
CA GLY A 123 -6.21 0.06 6.09
C GLY A 123 -6.02 0.18 4.58
N LEU A 124 -4.95 -0.41 4.03
CA LEU A 124 -4.70 -0.42 2.59
C LEU A 124 -5.80 -1.15 1.82
N ILE A 125 -6.18 -2.36 2.26
CA ILE A 125 -7.24 -3.14 1.60
C ILE A 125 -8.58 -2.39 1.67
N SER A 126 -8.90 -1.77 2.82
CA SER A 126 -10.11 -0.96 2.99
C SER A 126 -10.13 0.24 2.06
N SER A 127 -8.99 0.94 1.93
CA SER A 127 -8.85 2.08 1.03
C SER A 127 -9.03 1.68 -0.44
N ILE A 128 -8.45 0.55 -0.86
CA ILE A 128 -8.65 -0.03 -2.20
C ILE A 128 -10.13 -0.33 -2.45
N CYS A 129 -10.80 -0.99 -1.50
CA CYS A 129 -12.22 -1.34 -1.63
C CYS A 129 -13.16 -0.12 -1.65
N ALA A 130 -12.73 1.01 -1.11
CA ALA A 130 -13.50 2.26 -1.07
C ALA A 130 -13.42 3.10 -2.34
N GLN A 131 -12.55 2.74 -3.29
CA GLN A 131 -12.43 3.43 -4.57
C GLN A 131 -13.72 3.30 -5.40
N GLU A 132 -14.17 4.40 -6.00
CA GLU A 132 -15.40 4.41 -6.83
C GLU A 132 -15.29 3.47 -8.03
N GLU A 133 -14.12 3.44 -8.68
CA GLU A 133 -13.86 2.63 -9.87
C GLU A 133 -13.42 1.20 -9.59
N VAL A 134 -13.36 0.78 -8.33
CA VAL A 134 -12.83 -0.54 -7.93
C VAL A 134 -13.49 -1.70 -8.66
N ASN A 135 -14.81 -1.62 -8.91
CA ASN A 135 -15.56 -2.66 -9.60
C ASN A 135 -15.16 -2.83 -11.08
N ASN A 136 -14.62 -1.76 -11.69
CA ASN A 136 -14.21 -1.77 -13.09
C ASN A 136 -12.75 -2.14 -13.26
N LEU A 137 -11.92 -1.89 -12.24
CA LEU A 137 -10.47 -2.05 -12.31
C LEU A 137 -9.98 -3.39 -11.77
N ILE A 138 -10.62 -3.91 -10.70
CA ILE A 138 -10.16 -5.14 -10.04
C ILE A 138 -10.98 -6.34 -10.52
N PRO A 139 -10.32 -7.49 -10.87
CA PRO A 139 -11.02 -8.72 -11.19
C PRO A 139 -12.00 -9.13 -10.09
N GLY A 140 -13.22 -9.54 -10.48
CA GLY A 140 -14.32 -9.77 -9.55
C GLY A 140 -14.02 -10.76 -8.44
N GLU A 141 -13.26 -11.83 -8.71
CA GLU A 141 -12.87 -12.81 -7.69
C GLU A 141 -11.89 -12.21 -6.68
N LEU A 142 -10.91 -11.45 -7.15
CA LEU A 142 -9.99 -10.73 -6.25
C LEU A 142 -10.73 -9.70 -5.40
N LEU A 143 -11.63 -8.94 -6.02
CA LEU A 143 -12.43 -7.94 -5.30
C LEU A 143 -13.31 -8.57 -4.21
N LYS A 144 -13.88 -9.74 -4.49
CA LYS A 144 -14.65 -10.52 -3.50
C LYS A 144 -13.77 -10.92 -2.31
N GLN A 145 -12.55 -11.39 -2.56
CA GLN A 145 -11.60 -11.75 -1.50
C GLN A 145 -11.21 -10.52 -0.66
N LEU A 146 -10.92 -9.38 -1.28
CA LEU A 146 -10.59 -8.13 -0.59
C LEU A 146 -11.76 -7.67 0.29
N ARG A 147 -12.98 -7.69 -0.21
CA ARG A 147 -14.18 -7.34 0.56
C ARG A 147 -14.44 -8.29 1.72
N THR A 148 -14.23 -9.58 1.52
CA THR A 148 -14.30 -10.57 2.60
C THR A 148 -13.26 -10.28 3.67
N TYR A 149 -12.04 -9.93 3.29
CA TYR A 149 -11.00 -9.54 4.23
C TYR A 149 -11.41 -8.33 5.08
N VAL A 150 -11.97 -7.29 4.45
CA VAL A 150 -12.48 -6.10 5.15
C VAL A 150 -13.63 -6.44 6.08
N GLN A 151 -14.59 -7.27 5.64
CA GLN A 151 -15.73 -7.69 6.44
C GLN A 151 -15.30 -8.48 7.71
N GLN A 152 -14.30 -9.32 7.59
CA GLN A 152 -13.74 -10.09 8.69
C GLN A 152 -12.93 -9.24 9.68
N GLY A 153 -12.37 -8.13 9.23
CA GLY A 153 -11.53 -7.25 10.04
C GLY A 153 -10.06 -7.65 10.11
N ALA A 154 -9.24 -6.75 10.67
CA ALA A 154 -7.77 -6.88 10.71
C ALA A 154 -7.29 -8.10 11.52
N PHE A 155 -8.01 -8.48 12.57
CA PHE A 155 -7.58 -9.48 13.56
C PHE A 155 -8.32 -10.82 13.43
N TYR A 156 -9.05 -11.03 12.34
CA TYR A 156 -9.74 -12.29 12.10
C TYR A 156 -8.75 -13.46 12.13
N LYS A 157 -9.12 -14.51 12.83
CA LYS A 157 -8.42 -15.81 12.84
C LYS A 157 -9.41 -16.87 12.40
N GLU A 158 -9.01 -17.71 11.49
CA GLU A 158 -9.77 -18.88 11.12
C GLU A 158 -9.86 -19.83 12.32
N ALA A 159 -11.06 -20.28 12.67
CA ALA A 159 -11.25 -21.26 13.74
C ALA A 159 -10.65 -22.60 13.28
N THR A 160 -9.55 -23.02 13.88
CA THR A 160 -9.04 -24.39 13.74
C THR A 160 -9.97 -25.31 14.51
N VAL A 161 -10.73 -26.15 13.80
CA VAL A 161 -11.46 -27.25 14.43
C VAL A 161 -10.43 -28.32 14.74
N GLU A 162 -9.93 -28.37 15.98
CA GLU A 162 -9.24 -29.55 16.49
C GLU A 162 -10.27 -30.67 16.63
N VAL A 163 -10.26 -31.61 15.70
CA VAL A 163 -10.99 -32.86 15.86
C VAL A 163 -10.21 -33.68 16.89
N ALA A 164 -10.68 -33.67 18.15
CA ALA A 164 -10.18 -34.60 19.13
C ALA A 164 -10.57 -36.03 18.67
N VAL A 165 -9.63 -36.75 18.13
CA VAL A 165 -9.76 -38.18 17.91
C VAL A 165 -9.69 -38.82 19.28
N ALA A 166 -10.86 -39.18 19.84
CA ALA A 166 -10.92 -40.04 21.02
C ALA A 166 -10.47 -41.45 20.60
N ASP A 167 -9.27 -41.83 21.00
CA ASP A 167 -8.82 -43.21 20.96
C ASP A 167 -9.71 -44.04 21.90
N GLN A 168 -10.42 -44.98 21.27
CA GLN A 168 -11.10 -46.08 21.98
C GLN A 168 -10.16 -47.28 22.08
#